data_0be5e97d8bfcbb536b18e58851505cd3
#
_entry.id   0be5e97d8bfcbb536b18e58851505cd3
#
_cell.length_a   1.000
_cell.length_b   1.000
_cell.length_c   1.000
_cell.angle_alpha   90.00
_cell.angle_beta   90.00
_cell.angle_gamma   90.00
#
_symmetry.space_group_name_H-M   'P 1'
#
loop_
_entity.id
_entity.type
_entity.pdbx_description
1 polymer ?
#
loop_
_entity_poly.entity_id
_entity_poly.type
_entity_poly.pdbx_seq_one_letter_code
_entity_poly.pdbx_strand_id
1 'polypeptide(L)'
;MGGIDSDVNEHLRKRASLIATENALRFDSGAITNATENEKRAVEIVENLRMCGAKEIWNASEGVLMHPGMDFLTAKEIIMQVNTGLYKIMKQLPKGGLLRGHLNTMCDVKFIYNLALEYPAIHIRVNSKVTPNAPLPMPEFKPLPPNLIMQYAGTPLLTCANYVPGTWISLQKARNGFLYGGPEGFDKWILGSATLGAGAGTKNYAALTKANGICYAEIRTNFSYKMDIREDGSETLSHRDYLILFDEAIQEIKDRMRSEGRDDEFVGAKLIYCVFRTFNKEKLRWYLEDCMALKAEFPNLIAGFDFLGPERRGHPLEYYIEPLVWFKQETKNRGLDIPFVFLVGEPMSSEDKSDSNLYDALLLGAKRIGHGLNLAKHPLLMQMAKERGVAVEVCTISSELLGLTSPIHHPLTTLLNYGVPVVLCPDNPASYGYAGLSFDFFQAMVCSTSSNLLSLKQLAKQSIQYSCLNAEEMKNAYEAWEKRWSVFVDTIVSGRFEPPNIDGKQI
;
A
#
# COMPACT_ATOMS: atom_id res chain seq x y z
N MET A 1 28.69 -54.38 12.17
CA MET A 1 28.97 -53.04 11.66
C MET A 1 28.24 -52.75 10.34
N GLY A 2 28.12 -53.67 9.38
CA GLY A 2 27.44 -53.39 8.08
C GLY A 2 25.95 -53.08 8.11
N GLY A 3 25.22 -53.47 9.16
CA GLY A 3 23.78 -53.17 9.26
C GLY A 3 23.49 -51.70 9.62
N ILE A 4 24.24 -51.14 10.55
CA ILE A 4 24.05 -49.74 11.01
C ILE A 4 24.38 -48.74 9.89
N ASP A 5 25.43 -48.96 9.11
CA ASP A 5 25.79 -48.09 7.98
C ASP A 5 24.72 -48.13 6.86
N SER A 6 24.10 -49.29 6.64
CA SER A 6 22.97 -49.44 5.71
C SER A 6 21.76 -48.64 6.18
N ASP A 7 21.42 -48.71 7.45
CA ASP A 7 20.26 -48.03 8.05
C ASP A 7 20.48 -46.48 8.07
N VAL A 8 21.71 -46.04 8.32
CA VAL A 8 22.09 -44.61 8.26
C VAL A 8 21.94 -44.09 6.82
N ASN A 9 22.45 -44.81 5.82
CA ASN A 9 22.33 -44.40 4.42
C ASN A 9 20.88 -44.37 3.95
N GLU A 10 20.06 -45.34 4.37
CA GLU A 10 18.63 -45.33 4.08
C GLU A 10 17.93 -44.12 4.73
N HIS A 11 18.23 -43.80 5.99
CA HIS A 11 17.72 -42.65 6.68
C HIS A 11 18.09 -41.33 5.97
N LEU A 12 19.34 -41.16 5.58
CA LEU A 12 19.82 -39.99 4.86
C LEU A 12 19.13 -39.82 3.50
N ARG A 13 18.90 -40.91 2.78
CA ARG A 13 18.15 -40.91 1.52
C ARG A 13 16.68 -40.49 1.74
N LYS A 14 16.01 -41.07 2.74
CA LYS A 14 14.62 -40.70 3.12
C LYS A 14 14.56 -39.22 3.55
N ARG A 15 15.53 -38.76 4.33
CA ARG A 15 15.65 -37.36 4.74
C ARG A 15 15.78 -36.42 3.53
N ALA A 16 16.65 -36.74 2.58
CA ALA A 16 16.84 -35.94 1.38
C ALA A 16 15.54 -35.89 0.53
N SER A 17 14.87 -37.05 0.38
CA SER A 17 13.58 -37.11 -0.33
C SER A 17 12.50 -36.28 0.36
N LEU A 18 12.41 -36.31 1.68
CA LEU A 18 11.45 -35.54 2.45
C LEU A 18 11.70 -34.04 2.30
N ILE A 19 12.97 -33.60 2.39
CA ILE A 19 13.36 -32.20 2.20
C ILE A 19 13.02 -31.73 0.77
N ALA A 20 13.28 -32.57 -0.24
CA ALA A 20 12.93 -32.25 -1.62
C ALA A 20 11.42 -32.09 -1.83
N THR A 21 10.63 -33.00 -1.22
CA THR A 21 9.15 -32.92 -1.26
C THR A 21 8.65 -31.65 -0.55
N GLU A 22 9.17 -31.33 0.62
CA GLU A 22 8.82 -30.12 1.36
C GLU A 22 9.13 -28.86 0.55
N ASN A 23 10.33 -28.78 -0.03
CA ASN A 23 10.72 -27.65 -0.89
C ASN A 23 9.84 -27.51 -2.14
N ALA A 24 9.33 -28.61 -2.70
CA ALA A 24 8.42 -28.58 -3.84
C ALA A 24 7.04 -27.99 -3.49
N LEU A 25 6.64 -28.02 -2.22
CA LEU A 25 5.38 -27.44 -1.75
C LEU A 25 5.47 -25.92 -1.48
N ARG A 26 6.66 -25.35 -1.45
CA ARG A 26 6.84 -23.92 -1.24
C ARG A 26 6.17 -23.10 -2.35
N PHE A 27 5.59 -21.95 -1.96
CA PHE A 27 4.95 -21.02 -2.92
C PHE A 27 5.88 -20.50 -4.01
N ASP A 28 7.20 -20.47 -3.74
CA ASP A 28 8.27 -20.00 -4.64
C ASP A 28 9.04 -21.15 -5.35
N SER A 29 8.62 -22.40 -5.15
CA SER A 29 9.31 -23.58 -5.69
C SER A 29 9.50 -23.52 -7.21
N GLY A 30 8.51 -23.04 -7.95
CA GLY A 30 8.59 -22.86 -9.39
C GLY A 30 9.65 -21.82 -9.80
N ALA A 31 9.75 -20.71 -9.06
CA ALA A 31 10.76 -19.70 -9.29
C ALA A 31 12.18 -20.23 -9.00
N ILE A 32 12.34 -21.02 -7.93
CA ILE A 32 13.60 -21.65 -7.54
C ILE A 32 14.03 -22.68 -8.57
N THR A 33 13.12 -23.57 -8.99
CA THR A 33 13.42 -24.67 -9.93
C THR A 33 13.81 -24.16 -11.32
N ASN A 34 13.15 -23.09 -11.78
CA ASN A 34 13.37 -22.50 -13.11
C ASN A 34 14.34 -21.33 -13.10
N ALA A 35 15.09 -21.11 -12.01
CA ALA A 35 16.03 -20.01 -11.89
C ALA A 35 17.19 -20.14 -12.88
N THR A 36 17.48 -19.07 -13.61
CA THR A 36 18.65 -18.95 -14.46
C THR A 36 19.94 -18.88 -13.64
N GLU A 37 21.09 -19.12 -14.26
CA GLU A 37 22.40 -19.02 -13.57
C GLU A 37 22.65 -17.58 -13.04
N ASN A 38 22.23 -16.54 -13.79
CA ASN A 38 22.32 -15.17 -13.32
C ASN A 38 21.42 -14.92 -12.10
N GLU A 39 20.22 -15.49 -12.08
CA GLU A 39 19.33 -15.38 -10.91
C GLU A 39 19.91 -16.08 -9.68
N LYS A 40 20.48 -17.27 -9.82
CA LYS A 40 21.16 -17.98 -8.72
C LYS A 40 22.31 -17.13 -8.16
N ARG A 41 23.12 -16.56 -9.04
CA ARG A 41 24.21 -15.67 -8.65
C ARG A 41 23.72 -14.39 -7.97
N ALA A 42 22.63 -13.81 -8.47
CA ALA A 42 21.99 -12.65 -7.82
C ALA A 42 21.46 -12.99 -6.42
N VAL A 43 20.87 -14.18 -6.22
CA VAL A 43 20.45 -14.67 -4.90
C VAL A 43 21.63 -14.69 -3.92
N GLU A 44 22.78 -15.26 -4.32
CA GLU A 44 23.98 -15.32 -3.48
C GLU A 44 24.48 -13.92 -3.08
N ILE A 45 24.51 -12.98 -4.04
CA ILE A 45 24.92 -11.59 -3.79
C ILE A 45 23.97 -10.91 -2.78
N VAL A 46 22.65 -11.05 -2.99
CA VAL A 46 21.65 -10.43 -2.12
C VAL A 46 21.67 -11.03 -0.72
N GLU A 47 21.88 -12.35 -0.61
CA GLU A 47 21.99 -13.02 0.69
C GLU A 47 23.24 -12.55 1.46
N ASN A 48 24.37 -12.43 0.78
CA ASN A 48 25.60 -11.88 1.38
C ASN A 48 25.39 -10.44 1.88
N LEU A 49 24.71 -9.59 1.08
CA LEU A 49 24.37 -8.22 1.53
C LEU A 49 23.44 -8.20 2.74
N ARG A 50 22.48 -9.14 2.82
CA ARG A 50 21.60 -9.30 3.97
C ARG A 50 22.39 -9.64 5.22
N MET A 51 23.27 -10.64 5.14
CA MET A 51 24.08 -11.11 6.28
C MET A 51 25.13 -10.08 6.72
N CYS A 52 25.88 -9.51 5.78
CA CYS A 52 26.85 -8.46 6.07
C CYS A 52 26.19 -7.23 6.66
N GLY A 53 25.03 -6.81 6.09
CA GLY A 53 24.27 -5.69 6.59
C GLY A 53 23.86 -5.87 8.06
N ALA A 54 23.32 -7.04 8.43
CA ALA A 54 22.95 -7.34 9.82
C ALA A 54 24.14 -7.19 10.78
N LYS A 55 25.33 -7.65 10.39
CA LYS A 55 26.52 -7.60 11.20
C LYS A 55 27.15 -6.20 11.27
N GLU A 56 27.33 -5.55 10.13
CA GLU A 56 28.11 -4.31 10.04
C GLU A 56 27.30 -3.04 10.36
N ILE A 57 26.01 -3.04 10.01
CA ILE A 57 25.13 -1.86 10.18
C ILE A 57 24.42 -1.88 11.53
N TRP A 58 23.89 -3.05 11.92
CA TRP A 58 23.15 -3.19 13.18
C TRP A 58 23.94 -3.85 14.32
N ASN A 59 25.23 -4.13 14.12
CA ASN A 59 26.09 -4.78 15.13
C ASN A 59 25.46 -6.05 15.74
N ALA A 60 24.74 -6.82 14.91
CA ALA A 60 24.13 -8.05 15.36
C ALA A 60 25.21 -9.03 15.85
N SER A 61 25.06 -9.55 17.06
CA SER A 61 25.97 -10.58 17.59
C SER A 61 25.84 -11.88 16.78
N GLU A 62 26.93 -12.65 16.72
CA GLU A 62 26.88 -13.98 16.11
C GLU A 62 25.82 -14.85 16.79
N GLY A 63 24.96 -15.49 15.96
CA GLY A 63 23.86 -16.34 16.46
C GLY A 63 22.53 -15.62 16.66
N VAL A 64 22.41 -14.32 16.32
CA VAL A 64 21.10 -13.65 16.30
C VAL A 64 20.26 -14.27 15.19
N LEU A 65 19.17 -14.95 15.59
CA LEU A 65 18.25 -15.65 14.70
C LEU A 65 17.41 -14.69 13.81
N MET A 66 17.35 -13.42 14.18
CA MET A 66 16.46 -12.45 13.56
C MET A 66 17.23 -11.22 13.10
N HIS A 67 16.97 -10.81 11.85
CA HIS A 67 17.61 -9.63 11.28
C HIS A 67 17.11 -8.37 12.01
N PRO A 68 18.00 -7.51 12.57
CA PRO A 68 17.58 -6.35 13.33
C PRO A 68 16.75 -5.33 12.52
N GLY A 69 16.94 -5.28 11.20
CA GLY A 69 16.18 -4.42 10.30
C GLY A 69 14.74 -4.82 10.04
N MET A 70 14.22 -5.84 10.74
CA MET A 70 12.81 -6.24 10.61
C MET A 70 11.85 -5.27 11.32
N ASP A 71 12.30 -4.58 12.39
CA ASP A 71 11.55 -3.53 13.07
C ASP A 71 11.62 -2.25 12.23
N PHE A 72 10.50 -1.86 11.66
CA PHE A 72 10.44 -0.72 10.73
C PHE A 72 10.78 0.61 11.42
N LEU A 73 10.33 0.84 12.66
CA LEU A 73 10.56 2.11 13.34
C LEU A 73 12.06 2.38 13.55
N THR A 74 12.79 1.34 13.93
CA THR A 74 14.26 1.40 14.10
C THR A 74 14.99 1.34 12.76
N ALA A 75 14.58 0.44 11.87
CA ALA A 75 15.25 0.19 10.62
C ALA A 75 15.14 1.34 9.63
N LYS A 76 14.00 2.02 9.56
CA LYS A 76 13.74 3.10 8.62
C LYS A 76 14.81 4.19 8.67
N GLU A 77 15.10 4.73 9.86
CA GLU A 77 16.07 5.80 10.01
C GLU A 77 17.49 5.35 9.63
N ILE A 78 17.89 4.16 10.09
CA ILE A 78 19.20 3.58 9.76
C ILE A 78 19.34 3.35 8.26
N ILE A 79 18.32 2.74 7.63
CA ILE A 79 18.31 2.45 6.20
C ILE A 79 18.39 3.74 5.37
N MET A 80 17.66 4.79 5.74
CA MET A 80 17.66 6.05 5.02
C MET A 80 18.97 6.81 5.17
N GLN A 81 19.60 6.77 6.35
CA GLN A 81 20.87 7.45 6.62
C GLN A 81 22.05 6.73 5.94
N VAL A 82 22.12 5.40 6.06
CA VAL A 82 23.26 4.60 5.57
C VAL A 82 23.07 4.19 4.11
N ASN A 83 21.85 4.26 3.57
CA ASN A 83 21.51 3.82 2.21
C ASN A 83 22.06 2.41 1.90
N THR A 84 21.70 1.44 2.73
CA THR A 84 22.25 0.07 2.73
C THR A 84 22.18 -0.59 1.35
N GLY A 85 23.19 -1.42 1.02
CA GLY A 85 23.23 -2.13 -0.26
C GLY A 85 22.00 -2.98 -0.52
N LEU A 86 21.48 -3.66 0.51
CA LEU A 86 20.24 -4.43 0.41
C LEU A 86 19.03 -3.54 0.07
N TYR A 87 18.89 -2.38 0.72
CA TYR A 87 17.78 -1.48 0.46
C TYR A 87 17.86 -0.83 -0.92
N LYS A 88 19.07 -0.51 -1.41
CA LYS A 88 19.28 -0.06 -2.81
C LYS A 88 18.72 -1.07 -3.81
N ILE A 89 18.96 -2.36 -3.58
CA ILE A 89 18.40 -3.45 -4.39
C ILE A 89 16.87 -3.45 -4.28
N MET A 90 16.32 -3.36 -3.06
CA MET A 90 14.86 -3.33 -2.87
C MET A 90 14.19 -2.13 -3.56
N LYS A 91 14.87 -0.97 -3.62
CA LYS A 91 14.35 0.19 -4.38
C LYS A 91 14.26 -0.08 -5.88
N GLN A 92 15.21 -0.78 -6.45
CA GLN A 92 15.29 -1.07 -7.89
C GLN A 92 14.47 -2.31 -8.31
N LEU A 93 14.11 -3.18 -7.36
CA LEU A 93 13.37 -4.41 -7.62
C LEU A 93 12.06 -4.13 -8.36
N PRO A 94 11.77 -4.80 -9.50
CA PRO A 94 10.47 -4.74 -10.16
C PRO A 94 9.40 -5.41 -9.31
N LYS A 95 8.54 -4.60 -8.67
CA LYS A 95 7.58 -5.04 -7.64
C LYS A 95 6.24 -5.49 -8.20
N GLY A 96 6.02 -5.33 -9.52
CA GLY A 96 4.75 -5.67 -10.15
C GLY A 96 3.66 -4.64 -9.86
N GLY A 97 2.50 -5.10 -9.36
CA GLY A 97 1.34 -4.27 -9.07
C GLY A 97 1.28 -3.81 -7.62
N LEU A 98 0.83 -2.59 -7.41
CA LEU A 98 0.42 -2.06 -6.11
C LEU A 98 -1.10 -2.20 -6.00
N LEU A 99 -1.58 -3.19 -5.24
CA LEU A 99 -3.01 -3.55 -5.23
C LEU A 99 -3.79 -3.00 -4.03
N ARG A 100 -3.10 -2.40 -3.05
CA ARG A 100 -3.71 -1.74 -1.91
C ARG A 100 -2.89 -0.53 -1.50
N GLY A 101 -3.45 0.63 -1.71
CA GLY A 101 -3.01 1.90 -1.20
C GLY A 101 -4.20 2.85 -1.16
N HIS A 102 -4.27 3.71 -0.16
CA HIS A 102 -5.30 4.73 -0.07
C HIS A 102 -4.83 6.01 -0.74
N LEU A 103 -5.61 6.56 -1.69
CA LEU A 103 -5.20 7.67 -2.54
C LEU A 103 -4.63 8.85 -1.74
N ASN A 104 -5.31 9.22 -0.66
CA ASN A 104 -4.95 10.34 0.20
C ASN A 104 -3.64 10.16 0.98
N THR A 105 -3.07 8.95 0.99
CA THR A 105 -1.84 8.61 1.72
C THR A 105 -0.74 8.02 0.82
N MET A 106 -0.92 8.10 -0.50
CA MET A 106 0.07 7.60 -1.47
C MET A 106 1.12 8.64 -1.85
N CYS A 107 0.90 9.91 -1.53
CA CYS A 107 1.78 11.00 -1.90
C CYS A 107 2.56 11.52 -0.70
N ASP A 108 3.81 11.95 -0.93
CA ASP A 108 4.64 12.56 0.12
C ASP A 108 3.93 13.75 0.77
N VAL A 109 3.86 13.74 2.10
CA VAL A 109 3.15 14.75 2.89
C VAL A 109 3.72 16.14 2.66
N LYS A 110 5.05 16.28 2.52
CA LYS A 110 5.72 17.57 2.27
C LYS A 110 5.34 18.12 0.90
N PHE A 111 5.21 17.26 -0.10
CA PHE A 111 4.76 17.68 -1.42
C PHE A 111 3.32 18.21 -1.37
N ILE A 112 2.40 17.48 -0.73
CA ILE A 112 0.99 17.91 -0.57
C ILE A 112 0.93 19.23 0.19
N TYR A 113 1.71 19.35 1.26
CA TYR A 113 1.79 20.59 2.05
C TYR A 113 2.30 21.77 1.22
N ASN A 114 3.36 21.60 0.45
CA ASN A 114 3.89 22.65 -0.43
C ASN A 114 2.84 23.05 -1.48
N LEU A 115 2.17 22.06 -2.08
CA LEU A 115 1.08 22.33 -3.01
C LEU A 115 -0.06 23.11 -2.33
N ALA A 116 -0.45 22.73 -1.12
CA ALA A 116 -1.49 23.43 -0.36
C ALA A 116 -1.15 24.92 -0.10
N LEU A 117 0.13 25.25 0.05
CA LEU A 117 0.59 26.63 0.19
C LEU A 117 0.44 27.47 -1.09
N GLU A 118 0.34 26.83 -2.26
CA GLU A 118 0.14 27.53 -3.55
C GLU A 118 -1.32 27.91 -3.79
N TYR A 119 -2.28 27.28 -3.07
CA TYR A 119 -3.70 27.53 -3.23
C TYR A 119 -4.27 28.48 -2.17
N PRO A 120 -4.67 29.72 -2.55
CA PRO A 120 -5.21 30.70 -1.60
C PRO A 120 -6.50 30.25 -0.89
N ALA A 121 -7.26 29.35 -1.51
CA ALA A 121 -8.47 28.79 -0.92
C ALA A 121 -8.19 27.92 0.31
N ILE A 122 -6.99 27.36 0.47
CA ILE A 122 -6.66 26.48 1.58
C ILE A 122 -6.56 27.27 2.89
N HIS A 123 -7.39 26.85 3.84
CA HIS A 123 -7.48 27.42 5.19
C HIS A 123 -7.19 26.34 6.22
N ILE A 124 -6.73 26.80 7.38
CA ILE A 124 -6.43 25.97 8.56
C ILE A 124 -7.24 26.45 9.75
N ARG A 125 -7.63 25.54 10.62
CA ARG A 125 -8.15 25.84 11.95
C ARG A 125 -7.64 24.83 12.97
N VAL A 126 -7.73 25.21 14.25
CA VAL A 126 -7.47 24.34 15.40
C VAL A 126 -8.60 24.46 16.42
N ASN A 127 -8.90 23.38 17.13
CA ASN A 127 -9.99 23.34 18.10
C ASN A 127 -9.59 23.71 19.53
N SER A 128 -8.31 24.06 19.75
CA SER A 128 -7.80 24.58 21.01
C SER A 128 -6.75 25.67 20.76
N LYS A 129 -6.44 26.46 21.79
CA LYS A 129 -5.42 27.52 21.65
C LYS A 129 -4.03 26.93 21.45
N VAL A 130 -3.27 27.55 20.54
CA VAL A 130 -1.85 27.24 20.33
C VAL A 130 -1.03 28.01 21.37
N THR A 131 -0.38 27.28 22.28
CA THR A 131 0.43 27.88 23.36
C THR A 131 1.83 27.25 23.39
N PRO A 132 2.87 28.00 23.84
CA PRO A 132 4.26 27.53 23.74
C PRO A 132 4.61 26.34 24.63
N ASN A 133 3.85 26.10 25.70
CA ASN A 133 4.16 25.10 26.71
C ASN A 133 3.20 23.89 26.70
N ALA A 134 2.39 23.76 25.67
CA ALA A 134 1.48 22.63 25.50
C ALA A 134 1.75 21.93 24.17
N PRO A 135 1.42 20.62 24.05
CA PRO A 135 1.41 19.97 22.75
C PRO A 135 0.58 20.76 21.73
N LEU A 136 1.13 20.96 20.53
CA LEU A 136 0.42 21.66 19.48
C LEU A 136 -0.84 20.88 19.07
N PRO A 137 -2.00 21.55 18.93
CA PRO A 137 -3.25 20.87 18.59
C PRO A 137 -3.22 20.29 17.17
N MET A 138 -4.04 19.27 16.93
CA MET A 138 -4.25 18.75 15.58
C MET A 138 -4.90 19.82 14.70
N PRO A 139 -4.30 20.15 13.55
CA PRO A 139 -4.85 21.10 12.60
C PRO A 139 -5.91 20.42 11.71
N GLU A 140 -6.90 21.19 11.30
CA GLU A 140 -7.84 20.81 10.25
C GLU A 140 -7.62 21.72 9.03
N PHE A 141 -7.67 21.17 7.83
CA PHE A 141 -7.49 21.87 6.57
C PHE A 141 -8.75 21.76 5.73
N LYS A 142 -9.10 22.86 5.07
CA LYS A 142 -10.19 22.85 4.09
C LYS A 142 -9.96 23.97 3.06
N PRO A 143 -10.17 23.71 1.76
CA PRO A 143 -10.36 24.77 0.78
C PRO A 143 -11.71 25.44 1.04
N LEU A 144 -11.74 26.77 1.10
CA LEU A 144 -12.95 27.54 1.37
C LEU A 144 -13.39 28.29 0.10
N PRO A 145 -14.70 28.33 -0.20
CA PRO A 145 -15.23 29.14 -1.28
C PRO A 145 -15.09 30.64 -0.99
N PRO A 146 -15.09 31.53 -2.02
CA PRO A 146 -14.80 32.93 -1.89
C PRO A 146 -15.62 33.68 -0.83
N ASN A 147 -16.90 33.37 -0.66
CA ASN A 147 -17.75 33.95 0.35
C ASN A 147 -17.28 33.65 1.79
N LEU A 148 -16.80 32.42 2.06
CA LEU A 148 -16.26 32.06 3.37
C LEU A 148 -14.86 32.62 3.57
N ILE A 149 -14.04 32.72 2.52
CA ILE A 149 -12.73 33.39 2.58
C ILE A 149 -12.90 34.82 3.06
N MET A 150 -13.86 35.58 2.49
CA MET A 150 -14.16 36.95 2.90
C MET A 150 -14.64 37.01 4.36
N GLN A 151 -15.48 36.07 4.78
CA GLN A 151 -15.96 36.00 6.16
C GLN A 151 -14.82 35.86 7.17
N TYR A 152 -13.80 35.07 6.85
CA TYR A 152 -12.67 34.75 7.74
C TYR A 152 -11.43 35.64 7.49
N ALA A 153 -11.46 36.63 6.59
CA ALA A 153 -10.31 37.46 6.25
C ALA A 153 -9.71 38.17 7.47
N GLY A 154 -10.55 38.58 8.44
CA GLY A 154 -10.17 39.27 9.68
C GLY A 154 -9.70 38.33 10.81
N THR A 155 -9.69 36.98 10.62
CA THR A 155 -9.34 36.06 11.70
C THR A 155 -7.93 36.34 12.24
N PRO A 156 -7.75 36.47 13.58
CA PRO A 156 -6.44 36.60 14.21
C PRO A 156 -5.54 35.37 13.95
N LEU A 157 -4.21 35.56 14.08
CA LEU A 157 -3.23 34.48 13.96
C LEU A 157 -3.51 33.39 15.00
N LEU A 158 -3.24 32.14 14.64
CA LEU A 158 -3.45 30.96 15.51
C LEU A 158 -2.77 31.08 16.89
N THR A 159 -1.64 31.79 16.94
CA THR A 159 -0.84 32.02 18.15
C THR A 159 -1.24 33.28 18.91
N CYS A 160 -2.18 34.05 18.42
CA CYS A 160 -2.66 35.27 19.12
C CYS A 160 -3.63 34.92 20.26
N ALA A 161 -3.59 35.71 21.34
CA ALA A 161 -4.46 35.51 22.50
C ALA A 161 -5.96 35.63 22.18
N ASN A 162 -6.31 36.42 21.17
CA ASN A 162 -7.67 36.68 20.69
C ASN A 162 -8.11 35.72 19.56
N TYR A 163 -7.31 34.71 19.19
CA TYR A 163 -7.77 33.66 18.29
C TYR A 163 -8.89 32.85 18.93
N VAL A 164 -9.97 32.68 18.23
CA VAL A 164 -11.11 31.84 18.66
C VAL A 164 -10.96 30.43 18.08
N PRO A 165 -10.78 29.40 18.91
CA PRO A 165 -10.69 28.00 18.43
C PRO A 165 -11.87 27.63 17.53
N GLY A 166 -11.57 26.88 16.46
CA GLY A 166 -12.55 26.49 15.45
C GLY A 166 -12.74 27.49 14.30
N THR A 167 -12.15 28.70 14.36
CA THR A 167 -12.23 29.67 13.25
C THR A 167 -11.17 29.41 12.18
N TRP A 168 -11.54 29.59 10.93
CA TRP A 168 -10.65 29.39 9.79
C TRP A 168 -9.73 30.58 9.59
N ILE A 169 -8.49 30.34 9.20
CA ILE A 169 -7.49 31.32 8.79
C ILE A 169 -6.76 30.81 7.55
N SER A 170 -6.40 31.67 6.62
CA SER A 170 -5.59 31.28 5.45
C SER A 170 -4.32 30.54 5.89
N LEU A 171 -4.01 29.43 5.22
CA LEU A 171 -2.83 28.63 5.51
C LEU A 171 -1.54 29.45 5.43
N GLN A 172 -1.38 30.25 4.38
CA GLN A 172 -0.24 31.14 4.22
C GLN A 172 -0.14 32.22 5.34
N LYS A 173 -1.28 32.82 5.72
CA LYS A 173 -1.31 33.80 6.82
C LYS A 173 -0.94 33.16 8.15
N ALA A 174 -1.44 31.96 8.43
CA ALA A 174 -1.12 31.21 9.64
C ALA A 174 0.36 30.86 9.72
N ARG A 175 0.95 30.39 8.61
CA ARG A 175 2.37 30.04 8.48
C ARG A 175 3.28 31.26 8.71
N ASN A 176 3.03 32.34 7.97
CA ASN A 176 3.87 33.53 8.00
C ASN A 176 3.81 34.24 9.36
N GLY A 177 2.69 34.16 10.08
CA GLY A 177 2.50 34.77 11.38
C GLY A 177 2.68 33.84 12.58
N PHE A 178 3.26 32.65 12.41
CA PHE A 178 3.44 31.69 13.50
C PHE A 178 4.56 32.16 14.45
N LEU A 179 4.25 32.31 15.73
CA LEU A 179 5.21 32.91 16.70
C LEU A 179 6.23 31.89 17.23
N TYR A 180 5.97 30.57 17.15
CA TYR A 180 6.81 29.54 17.77
C TYR A 180 7.76 28.91 16.74
N GLY A 181 8.86 29.60 16.46
CA GLY A 181 9.85 29.18 15.46
C GLY A 181 9.54 29.66 14.04
N GLY A 182 8.62 30.63 13.87
CA GLY A 182 8.29 31.20 12.57
C GLY A 182 7.73 30.19 11.55
N PRO A 183 7.89 30.47 10.25
CA PRO A 183 7.45 29.56 9.20
C PRO A 183 8.02 28.15 9.32
N GLU A 184 9.29 28.00 9.69
CA GLU A 184 9.92 26.69 9.87
C GLU A 184 9.31 25.90 11.04
N GLY A 185 9.02 26.58 12.16
CA GLY A 185 8.32 25.97 13.29
C GLY A 185 6.91 25.51 12.93
N PHE A 186 6.21 26.32 12.12
CA PHE A 186 4.90 25.98 11.57
C PHE A 186 4.99 24.73 10.66
N ASP A 187 5.92 24.73 9.71
CA ASP A 187 6.14 23.63 8.77
C ASP A 187 6.42 22.32 9.52
N LYS A 188 7.31 22.38 10.53
CA LYS A 188 7.61 21.22 11.38
C LYS A 188 6.38 20.69 12.11
N TRP A 189 5.54 21.59 12.65
CA TRP A 189 4.29 21.21 13.29
C TRP A 189 3.33 20.55 12.32
N ILE A 190 3.07 21.18 11.16
CA ILE A 190 2.12 20.66 10.17
C ILE A 190 2.58 19.31 9.61
N LEU A 191 3.84 19.17 9.23
CA LEU A 191 4.38 17.92 8.71
C LEU A 191 4.35 16.80 9.77
N GLY A 192 4.62 17.15 11.04
CA GLY A 192 4.50 16.19 12.14
C GLY A 192 3.05 15.78 12.45
N SER A 193 2.08 16.66 12.19
CA SER A 193 0.65 16.37 12.39
C SER A 193 0.02 15.63 11.20
N ALA A 194 0.50 15.89 9.99
CA ALA A 194 -0.07 15.37 8.75
C ALA A 194 0.34 13.91 8.44
N THR A 195 1.20 13.31 9.25
CA THR A 195 1.52 11.88 9.14
C THR A 195 0.33 10.96 9.44
N LEU A 196 -0.85 11.50 9.75
CA LEU A 196 -2.06 10.73 10.05
C LEU A 196 -3.33 11.19 9.31
N GLY A 197 -3.24 11.96 8.23
CA GLY A 197 -4.41 12.20 7.39
C GLY A 197 -4.50 13.56 6.74
N ALA A 198 -4.39 13.61 5.44
CA ALA A 198 -4.95 14.66 4.60
C ALA A 198 -5.19 14.12 3.19
N GLY A 199 -6.39 14.29 2.70
CA GLY A 199 -6.70 14.04 1.30
C GLY A 199 -6.09 15.13 0.43
N ALA A 200 -5.38 14.76 -0.60
CA ALA A 200 -5.19 15.56 -1.82
C ALA A 200 -4.35 14.84 -2.89
N GLY A 201 -4.78 14.93 -4.11
CA GLY A 201 -3.91 15.10 -5.26
C GLY A 201 -3.50 13.89 -6.08
N THR A 202 -4.22 13.68 -7.19
CA THR A 202 -3.92 12.71 -8.24
C THR A 202 -2.60 12.95 -8.99
N LYS A 203 -2.00 14.15 -8.92
CA LYS A 203 -0.88 14.57 -9.79
C LYS A 203 0.48 13.93 -9.50
N ASN A 204 0.70 13.28 -8.36
CA ASN A 204 2.03 12.72 -8.01
C ASN A 204 2.16 11.20 -8.08
N TYR A 205 1.17 10.55 -8.64
CA TYR A 205 1.18 9.12 -8.80
C TYR A 205 2.36 8.59 -9.64
N ALA A 206 2.79 9.37 -10.63
CA ALA A 206 3.92 9.03 -11.49
C ALA A 206 5.27 8.95 -10.77
N ALA A 207 5.49 9.80 -9.76
CA ALA A 207 6.74 9.78 -8.99
C ALA A 207 6.85 8.49 -8.17
N LEU A 208 5.73 7.98 -7.63
CA LEU A 208 5.68 6.73 -6.88
C LEU A 208 5.98 5.50 -7.75
N THR A 209 5.43 5.44 -8.97
CA THR A 209 5.67 4.32 -9.88
C THR A 209 7.12 4.31 -10.38
N LYS A 210 7.68 5.48 -10.70
CA LYS A 210 9.05 5.63 -11.22
C LYS A 210 10.11 5.18 -10.20
N ALA A 211 9.98 5.60 -8.94
CA ALA A 211 10.97 5.34 -7.89
C ALA A 211 10.87 3.93 -7.26
N ASN A 212 9.75 3.23 -7.42
CA ASN A 212 9.45 2.02 -6.65
C ASN A 212 9.29 0.74 -7.47
N GLY A 213 9.53 0.76 -8.78
CA GLY A 213 9.43 -0.43 -9.63
C GLY A 213 8.00 -0.98 -9.77
N ILE A 214 6.98 -0.15 -9.57
CA ILE A 214 5.56 -0.49 -9.70
C ILE A 214 5.15 -0.29 -11.15
N CYS A 215 4.58 -1.32 -11.80
CA CYS A 215 4.12 -1.22 -13.19
C CYS A 215 2.62 -1.00 -13.34
N TYR A 216 1.83 -1.28 -12.30
CA TYR A 216 0.38 -1.15 -12.27
C TYR A 216 -0.12 -0.83 -10.87
N ALA A 217 -1.27 -0.16 -10.74
CA ALA A 217 -1.83 0.07 -9.42
C ALA A 217 -3.35 0.03 -9.36
N GLU A 218 -3.85 -0.42 -8.20
CA GLU A 218 -5.26 -0.35 -7.80
C GLU A 218 -5.38 0.43 -6.51
N ILE A 219 -6.04 1.58 -6.58
CA ILE A 219 -6.03 2.57 -5.50
C ILE A 219 -7.41 2.71 -4.90
N ARG A 220 -7.49 2.53 -3.59
CA ARG A 220 -8.70 2.79 -2.83
C ARG A 220 -8.98 4.28 -2.77
N THR A 221 -10.14 4.65 -3.30
CA THR A 221 -10.61 6.03 -3.36
C THR A 221 -11.93 6.16 -2.62
N ASN A 222 -12.01 7.17 -1.77
CA ASN A 222 -13.18 7.43 -0.97
C ASN A 222 -14.26 8.19 -1.75
N PHE A 223 -15.34 7.51 -2.09
CA PHE A 223 -16.54 8.08 -2.72
C PHE A 223 -17.71 8.31 -1.73
N SER A 224 -17.44 8.39 -0.42
CA SER A 224 -18.48 8.54 0.61
C SER A 224 -19.22 9.88 0.60
N TYR A 225 -18.75 10.85 -0.16
CA TYR A 225 -19.35 12.16 -0.36
C TYR A 225 -19.88 12.25 -1.79
N LYS A 226 -21.12 12.70 -2.00
CA LYS A 226 -21.72 12.79 -3.35
C LYS A 226 -21.04 13.80 -4.26
N MET A 227 -20.39 14.79 -3.67
CA MET A 227 -19.58 15.81 -4.34
C MET A 227 -18.31 16.01 -3.55
N ASP A 228 -17.20 16.15 -4.24
CA ASP A 228 -15.93 16.56 -3.70
C ASP A 228 -15.70 18.06 -3.87
N ILE A 229 -14.64 18.58 -3.26
CA ILE A 229 -14.31 19.99 -3.24
C ILE A 229 -13.32 20.29 -4.36
N ARG A 230 -13.63 21.30 -5.19
CA ARG A 230 -12.69 21.84 -6.19
C ARG A 230 -11.63 22.74 -5.53
N GLU A 231 -10.62 23.09 -6.30
CA GLU A 231 -9.51 23.97 -5.86
C GLU A 231 -9.94 25.37 -5.39
N ASP A 232 -11.09 25.85 -5.88
CA ASP A 232 -11.71 27.12 -5.47
C ASP A 232 -12.57 26.99 -4.20
N GLY A 233 -12.64 25.80 -3.59
CA GLY A 233 -13.42 25.52 -2.39
C GLY A 233 -14.89 25.21 -2.63
N SER A 234 -15.37 25.18 -3.88
CA SER A 234 -16.74 24.79 -4.21
C SER A 234 -16.93 23.27 -4.11
N GLU A 235 -18.06 22.81 -3.53
CA GLU A 235 -18.42 21.39 -3.43
C GLU A 235 -19.19 20.98 -4.70
N THR A 236 -18.52 20.96 -5.86
CA THR A 236 -19.14 20.73 -7.17
C THR A 236 -18.46 19.66 -8.01
N LEU A 237 -17.42 18.99 -7.50
CA LEU A 237 -16.74 17.92 -8.22
C LEU A 237 -17.53 16.63 -8.06
N SER A 238 -18.23 16.20 -9.12
CA SER A 238 -18.94 14.92 -9.12
C SER A 238 -17.96 13.73 -9.18
N HIS A 239 -18.44 12.53 -8.80
CA HIS A 239 -17.67 11.29 -8.97
C HIS A 239 -17.27 11.05 -10.42
N ARG A 240 -18.13 11.43 -11.37
CA ARG A 240 -17.84 11.36 -12.82
C ARG A 240 -16.68 12.29 -13.19
N ASP A 241 -16.72 13.56 -12.76
CA ASP A 241 -15.62 14.51 -13.03
C ASP A 241 -14.31 14.03 -12.42
N TYR A 242 -14.39 13.44 -11.23
CA TYR A 242 -13.23 12.86 -10.55
C TYR A 242 -12.58 11.74 -11.40
N LEU A 243 -13.38 10.85 -11.99
CA LEU A 243 -12.87 9.80 -12.87
C LEU A 243 -12.24 10.36 -14.16
N ILE A 244 -12.80 11.42 -14.73
CA ILE A 244 -12.20 12.12 -15.87
C ILE A 244 -10.82 12.66 -15.52
N LEU A 245 -10.70 13.39 -14.41
CA LEU A 245 -9.42 13.92 -13.93
C LEU A 245 -8.39 12.80 -13.64
N PHE A 246 -8.86 11.67 -13.12
CA PHE A 246 -8.00 10.52 -12.87
C PHE A 246 -7.49 9.90 -14.16
N ASP A 247 -8.35 9.74 -15.18
CA ASP A 247 -7.95 9.22 -16.49
C ASP A 247 -6.99 10.16 -17.20
N GLU A 248 -7.26 11.47 -17.20
CA GLU A 248 -6.35 12.49 -17.75
C GLU A 248 -4.96 12.40 -17.12
N ALA A 249 -4.89 12.25 -15.78
CA ALA A 249 -3.61 12.09 -15.08
C ALA A 249 -2.86 10.81 -15.49
N ILE A 250 -3.58 9.68 -15.70
CA ILE A 250 -2.98 8.43 -16.19
C ILE A 250 -2.42 8.63 -17.60
N GLN A 251 -3.18 9.26 -18.51
CA GLN A 251 -2.73 9.51 -19.87
C GLN A 251 -1.51 10.43 -19.91
N GLU A 252 -1.50 11.50 -19.14
CA GLU A 252 -0.33 12.39 -19.01
C GLU A 252 0.93 11.62 -18.56
N ILE A 253 0.80 10.71 -17.59
CA ILE A 253 1.89 9.85 -17.15
C ILE A 253 2.38 8.95 -18.27
N LYS A 254 1.46 8.27 -18.97
CA LYS A 254 1.79 7.36 -20.08
C LYS A 254 2.47 8.11 -21.23
N ASP A 255 1.99 9.29 -21.58
CA ASP A 255 2.56 10.10 -22.66
C ASP A 255 3.95 10.60 -22.30
N ARG A 256 4.17 11.03 -21.08
CA ARG A 256 5.50 11.39 -20.59
C ARG A 256 6.46 10.19 -20.62
N MET A 257 6.03 9.03 -20.12
CA MET A 257 6.86 7.83 -20.14
C MET A 257 7.18 7.38 -21.56
N ARG A 258 6.23 7.50 -22.50
CA ARG A 258 6.45 7.22 -23.92
C ARG A 258 7.47 8.19 -24.53
N SER A 259 7.42 9.48 -24.20
CA SER A 259 8.39 10.47 -24.67
C SER A 259 9.82 10.22 -24.13
N GLU A 260 9.91 9.55 -22.97
CA GLU A 260 11.19 9.12 -22.35
C GLU A 260 11.66 7.73 -22.86
N GLY A 261 10.93 7.07 -23.77
CA GLY A 261 11.22 5.70 -24.23
C GLY A 261 11.03 4.63 -23.15
N ARG A 262 10.11 4.84 -22.23
CA ARG A 262 9.82 4.03 -21.03
C ARG A 262 8.35 3.59 -20.98
N ASP A 263 7.71 3.46 -22.12
CA ASP A 263 6.31 3.12 -22.26
C ASP A 263 5.92 1.73 -21.71
N ASP A 264 6.89 0.85 -21.57
CA ASP A 264 6.74 -0.47 -20.96
C ASP A 264 6.85 -0.49 -19.43
N GLU A 265 7.19 0.63 -18.77
CA GLU A 265 7.36 0.65 -17.31
C GLU A 265 6.05 0.81 -16.53
N PHE A 266 5.01 1.37 -17.14
CA PHE A 266 3.72 1.62 -16.49
C PHE A 266 2.56 1.29 -17.41
N VAL A 267 1.83 0.22 -17.08
CA VAL A 267 0.68 -0.22 -17.88
C VAL A 267 -0.62 0.51 -17.52
N GLY A 268 -0.70 1.12 -16.33
CA GLY A 268 -1.85 1.92 -15.92
C GLY A 268 -2.19 1.84 -14.45
N ALA A 269 -3.29 2.50 -14.09
CA ALA A 269 -3.88 2.42 -12.76
C ALA A 269 -5.41 2.37 -12.86
N LYS A 270 -6.05 1.77 -11.84
CA LYS A 270 -7.51 1.71 -11.69
C LYS A 270 -7.88 2.08 -10.25
N LEU A 271 -9.12 2.44 -10.03
CA LEU A 271 -9.65 2.79 -8.71
C LEU A 271 -10.47 1.63 -8.12
N ILE A 272 -10.32 1.39 -6.84
CA ILE A 272 -11.27 0.63 -6.04
C ILE A 272 -12.28 1.65 -5.48
N TYR A 273 -13.55 1.50 -5.86
CA TYR A 273 -14.63 2.36 -5.37
C TYR A 273 -14.91 2.02 -3.91
N CYS A 274 -14.66 2.96 -3.02
CA CYS A 274 -14.79 2.72 -1.59
C CYS A 274 -15.75 3.69 -0.91
N VAL A 275 -16.50 3.18 0.07
CA VAL A 275 -17.41 3.97 0.91
C VAL A 275 -17.24 3.63 2.39
N PHE A 276 -17.64 4.53 3.29
CA PHE A 276 -17.53 4.29 4.72
C PHE A 276 -18.38 3.10 5.19
N ARG A 277 -17.75 2.22 5.97
CA ARG A 277 -18.37 1.07 6.64
C ARG A 277 -19.41 1.46 7.71
N THR A 278 -19.65 2.74 7.90
CA THR A 278 -20.64 3.26 8.85
C THR A 278 -21.98 3.65 8.20
N PHE A 279 -22.11 3.50 6.88
CA PHE A 279 -23.36 3.81 6.19
C PHE A 279 -24.47 2.82 6.55
N ASN A 280 -25.72 3.32 6.64
CA ASN A 280 -26.87 2.41 6.66
C ASN A 280 -27.12 1.80 5.26
N LYS A 281 -27.94 0.75 5.19
CA LYS A 281 -28.23 0.02 3.95
C LYS A 281 -28.82 0.90 2.84
N GLU A 282 -29.71 1.83 3.20
CA GLU A 282 -30.36 2.74 2.24
C GLU A 282 -29.36 3.68 1.59
N LYS A 283 -28.47 4.27 2.42
CA LYS A 283 -27.40 5.13 1.92
C LYS A 283 -26.43 4.34 1.07
N LEU A 284 -26.02 3.13 1.50
CA LEU A 284 -25.15 2.26 0.75
C LEU A 284 -25.73 1.94 -0.64
N ARG A 285 -27.04 1.70 -0.74
CA ARG A 285 -27.70 1.34 -1.99
C ARG A 285 -27.47 2.37 -3.10
N TRP A 286 -27.53 3.65 -2.76
CA TRP A 286 -27.24 4.72 -3.71
C TRP A 286 -25.80 4.64 -4.26
N TYR A 287 -24.80 4.39 -3.40
CA TYR A 287 -23.40 4.30 -3.83
C TYR A 287 -23.10 3.04 -4.63
N LEU A 288 -23.81 1.95 -4.39
CA LEU A 288 -23.70 0.74 -5.21
C LEU A 288 -24.25 0.98 -6.63
N GLU A 289 -25.37 1.71 -6.76
CA GLU A 289 -25.88 2.13 -8.08
C GLU A 289 -24.93 3.10 -8.77
N ASP A 290 -24.39 4.08 -8.07
CA ASP A 290 -23.41 5.02 -8.59
C ASP A 290 -22.13 4.30 -9.08
N CYS A 291 -21.62 3.35 -8.31
CA CYS A 291 -20.49 2.51 -8.70
C CYS A 291 -20.77 1.75 -10.00
N MET A 292 -21.95 1.17 -10.15
CA MET A 292 -22.36 0.46 -11.38
C MET A 292 -22.49 1.41 -12.57
N ALA A 293 -23.07 2.59 -12.38
CA ALA A 293 -23.20 3.61 -13.42
C ALA A 293 -21.83 4.09 -13.92
N LEU A 294 -20.92 4.40 -12.98
CA LEU A 294 -19.57 4.81 -13.30
C LEU A 294 -18.76 3.69 -13.97
N LYS A 295 -18.94 2.44 -13.54
CA LYS A 295 -18.30 1.29 -14.20
C LYS A 295 -18.78 1.09 -15.61
N ALA A 296 -20.05 1.31 -15.87
CA ALA A 296 -20.62 1.21 -17.22
C ALA A 296 -20.07 2.31 -18.15
N GLU A 297 -19.91 3.52 -17.66
CA GLU A 297 -19.36 4.65 -18.42
C GLU A 297 -17.81 4.56 -18.57
N PHE A 298 -17.13 4.15 -17.49
CA PHE A 298 -15.66 4.06 -17.40
C PHE A 298 -15.20 2.61 -17.12
N PRO A 299 -15.37 1.67 -18.05
CA PRO A 299 -15.16 0.24 -17.79
C PRO A 299 -13.73 -0.11 -17.37
N ASN A 300 -12.74 0.72 -17.76
CA ASN A 300 -11.33 0.49 -17.49
C ASN A 300 -10.82 1.20 -16.23
N LEU A 301 -11.59 2.09 -15.59
CA LEU A 301 -11.14 2.88 -14.45
C LEU A 301 -11.57 2.29 -13.10
N ILE A 302 -12.74 1.65 -13.00
CA ILE A 302 -13.20 1.01 -11.75
C ILE A 302 -12.75 -0.44 -11.74
N ALA A 303 -11.90 -0.80 -10.78
CA ALA A 303 -11.35 -2.15 -10.61
C ALA A 303 -12.18 -3.03 -9.67
N GLY A 304 -12.84 -2.45 -8.66
CA GLY A 304 -13.61 -3.22 -7.67
C GLY A 304 -14.28 -2.33 -6.63
N PHE A 305 -14.86 -2.97 -5.64
CA PHE A 305 -15.59 -2.31 -4.54
C PHE A 305 -15.02 -2.73 -3.17
N ASP A 306 -14.92 -1.78 -2.23
CA ASP A 306 -14.51 -2.02 -0.84
C ASP A 306 -15.19 -1.05 0.14
N PHE A 307 -15.07 -1.34 1.44
CA PHE A 307 -15.44 -0.46 2.54
C PHE A 307 -14.21 0.21 3.17
N LEU A 308 -14.36 1.46 3.58
CA LEU A 308 -13.35 2.24 4.31
C LEU A 308 -13.67 2.32 5.81
N GLY A 309 -12.61 2.50 6.58
CA GLY A 309 -12.66 2.68 8.03
C GLY A 309 -12.30 1.42 8.81
N PRO A 310 -11.89 1.59 10.08
CA PRO A 310 -11.47 0.49 10.93
C PRO A 310 -12.59 -0.55 11.07
N GLU A 311 -12.26 -1.81 10.88
CA GLU A 311 -13.22 -2.92 10.88
C GLU A 311 -14.04 -2.98 12.18
N ARG A 312 -13.41 -2.67 13.33
CA ARG A 312 -14.05 -2.65 14.65
C ARG A 312 -15.03 -1.50 14.89
N ARG A 313 -14.98 -0.43 14.09
CA ARG A 313 -15.78 0.79 14.33
C ARG A 313 -16.96 0.94 13.37
N GLY A 314 -17.07 0.05 12.38
CA GLY A 314 -18.14 0.06 11.39
C GLY A 314 -19.11 -1.10 11.57
N HIS A 315 -20.07 -1.22 10.65
CA HIS A 315 -20.93 -2.39 10.58
C HIS A 315 -20.15 -3.61 10.04
N PRO A 316 -20.40 -4.82 10.56
CA PRO A 316 -19.83 -6.04 9.99
C PRO A 316 -20.43 -6.31 8.59
N LEU A 317 -19.76 -7.16 7.79
CA LEU A 317 -20.28 -7.54 6.47
C LEU A 317 -21.66 -8.19 6.54
N GLU A 318 -21.92 -8.97 7.60
CA GLU A 318 -23.25 -9.56 7.88
C GLU A 318 -24.37 -8.53 7.79
N TYR A 319 -24.16 -7.32 8.30
CA TYR A 319 -25.15 -6.23 8.21
C TYR A 319 -25.47 -5.88 6.75
N TYR A 320 -24.51 -6.01 5.84
CA TYR A 320 -24.62 -5.61 4.44
C TYR A 320 -24.92 -6.75 3.46
N ILE A 321 -25.16 -7.98 3.92
CA ILE A 321 -25.36 -9.14 3.04
C ILE A 321 -26.44 -8.88 1.99
N GLU A 322 -27.58 -8.34 2.39
CA GLU A 322 -28.69 -8.07 1.47
C GLU A 322 -28.29 -7.11 0.32
N PRO A 323 -27.81 -5.88 0.57
CA PRO A 323 -27.42 -4.99 -0.52
C PRO A 323 -26.21 -5.50 -1.31
N LEU A 324 -25.28 -6.25 -0.71
CA LEU A 324 -24.11 -6.81 -1.43
C LEU A 324 -24.51 -7.98 -2.34
N VAL A 325 -25.40 -8.87 -1.90
CA VAL A 325 -25.94 -9.95 -2.74
C VAL A 325 -26.73 -9.36 -3.91
N TRP A 326 -27.56 -8.34 -3.65
CA TRP A 326 -28.25 -7.61 -4.69
C TRP A 326 -27.27 -6.97 -5.70
N PHE A 327 -26.24 -6.29 -5.21
CA PHE A 327 -25.21 -5.67 -6.07
C PHE A 327 -24.54 -6.69 -6.96
N LYS A 328 -24.17 -7.84 -6.43
CA LYS A 328 -23.56 -8.94 -7.19
C LYS A 328 -24.47 -9.50 -8.27
N GLN A 329 -25.78 -9.61 -7.99
CA GLN A 329 -26.76 -10.03 -8.98
C GLN A 329 -26.95 -8.98 -10.07
N GLU A 330 -27.03 -7.71 -9.67
CA GLU A 330 -27.27 -6.61 -10.59
C GLU A 330 -26.08 -6.32 -11.49
N THR A 331 -24.85 -6.39 -10.97
CA THR A 331 -23.63 -6.30 -11.80
C THR A 331 -23.59 -7.41 -12.83
N LYS A 332 -23.94 -8.64 -12.45
CA LYS A 332 -24.04 -9.76 -13.38
C LYS A 332 -25.08 -9.52 -14.48
N ASN A 333 -26.28 -9.03 -14.11
CA ASN A 333 -27.37 -8.73 -15.04
C ASN A 333 -26.98 -7.65 -16.06
N ARG A 334 -26.17 -6.67 -15.62
CA ARG A 334 -25.66 -5.56 -16.48
C ARG A 334 -24.37 -5.92 -17.21
N GLY A 335 -23.81 -7.12 -17.02
CA GLY A 335 -22.54 -7.53 -17.63
C GLY A 335 -21.32 -6.75 -17.11
N LEU A 336 -21.38 -6.23 -15.87
CA LEU A 336 -20.32 -5.47 -15.24
C LEU A 336 -19.44 -6.37 -14.38
N ASP A 337 -18.12 -6.23 -14.50
CA ASP A 337 -17.14 -6.88 -13.63
C ASP A 337 -16.69 -5.91 -12.54
N ILE A 338 -17.24 -6.05 -11.34
CA ILE A 338 -16.91 -5.26 -10.15
C ILE A 338 -16.67 -6.22 -8.98
N PRO A 339 -15.46 -6.82 -8.88
CA PRO A 339 -15.15 -7.74 -7.80
C PRO A 339 -15.10 -7.03 -6.45
N PHE A 340 -15.40 -7.78 -5.39
CA PHE A 340 -15.17 -7.36 -4.01
C PHE A 340 -13.71 -7.55 -3.62
N VAL A 341 -13.13 -6.52 -2.97
CA VAL A 341 -11.76 -6.55 -2.44
C VAL A 341 -11.76 -6.04 -1.00
N PHE A 342 -12.50 -6.74 -0.14
CA PHE A 342 -12.86 -6.28 1.19
C PHE A 342 -11.70 -6.20 2.18
N LEU A 343 -11.64 -5.09 2.93
CA LEU A 343 -10.86 -4.96 4.16
C LEU A 343 -11.53 -5.80 5.24
N VAL A 344 -10.97 -6.98 5.57
CA VAL A 344 -11.50 -7.89 6.58
C VAL A 344 -10.39 -8.71 7.24
N GLY A 345 -10.63 -9.12 8.49
CA GLY A 345 -9.67 -9.91 9.27
C GLY A 345 -8.47 -9.08 9.74
N GLU A 346 -8.64 -7.76 9.91
CA GLU A 346 -7.59 -6.85 10.39
C GLU A 346 -7.24 -7.07 11.86
N PRO A 347 -8.19 -7.15 12.81
CA PRO A 347 -7.86 -7.32 14.22
C PRO A 347 -7.44 -8.75 14.56
N MET A 348 -6.36 -8.91 15.32
CA MET A 348 -5.90 -10.22 15.82
C MET A 348 -6.73 -10.79 16.99
N SER A 349 -7.78 -10.08 17.45
CA SER A 349 -8.67 -10.49 18.54
C SER A 349 -9.72 -11.50 18.05
N SER A 350 -9.80 -12.64 18.70
CA SER A 350 -10.76 -13.72 18.40
C SER A 350 -12.16 -13.52 19.02
N GLU A 351 -12.37 -12.45 19.77
CA GLU A 351 -13.65 -12.18 20.46
C GLU A 351 -14.51 -11.12 19.76
N ASP A 352 -14.02 -10.57 18.66
CA ASP A 352 -14.69 -9.48 17.94
C ASP A 352 -15.54 -10.03 16.79
N LYS A 353 -16.76 -9.48 16.60
CA LYS A 353 -17.64 -9.77 15.47
C LYS A 353 -16.96 -9.53 14.11
N SER A 354 -15.89 -8.74 14.06
CA SER A 354 -15.10 -8.52 12.86
C SER A 354 -14.41 -9.79 12.34
N ASP A 355 -14.15 -10.79 13.19
CA ASP A 355 -13.57 -12.06 12.77
C ASP A 355 -14.51 -12.84 11.83
N SER A 356 -15.82 -12.72 12.02
CA SER A 356 -16.85 -13.33 11.16
C SER A 356 -16.87 -12.75 9.74
N ASN A 357 -16.36 -11.54 9.51
CA ASN A 357 -16.31 -10.91 8.19
C ASN A 357 -15.50 -11.73 7.16
N LEU A 358 -14.54 -12.53 7.61
CA LEU A 358 -13.77 -13.43 6.73
C LEU A 358 -14.65 -14.48 6.05
N TYR A 359 -15.63 -15.04 6.78
CA TYR A 359 -16.61 -15.99 6.24
C TYR A 359 -17.47 -15.32 5.18
N ASP A 360 -18.00 -14.14 5.49
CA ASP A 360 -18.87 -13.39 4.58
C ASP A 360 -18.12 -12.95 3.32
N ALA A 361 -16.89 -12.48 3.45
CA ALA A 361 -16.07 -12.10 2.31
C ALA A 361 -15.84 -13.28 1.35
N LEU A 362 -15.48 -14.45 1.87
CA LEU A 362 -15.28 -15.66 1.06
C LEU A 362 -16.60 -16.17 0.44
N LEU A 363 -17.72 -16.11 1.18
CA LEU A 363 -19.04 -16.52 0.68
C LEU A 363 -19.58 -15.56 -0.38
N LEU A 364 -19.35 -14.26 -0.24
CA LEU A 364 -19.67 -13.25 -1.24
C LEU A 364 -18.77 -13.36 -2.48
N GLY A 365 -17.69 -14.14 -2.41
CA GLY A 365 -16.76 -14.36 -3.52
C GLY A 365 -15.80 -13.18 -3.72
N ALA A 366 -15.27 -12.65 -2.64
CA ALA A 366 -14.21 -11.63 -2.72
C ALA A 366 -13.03 -12.14 -3.56
N LYS A 367 -12.50 -11.27 -4.41
CA LYS A 367 -11.30 -11.56 -5.22
C LYS A 367 -10.03 -11.45 -4.37
N ARG A 368 -10.01 -10.49 -3.44
CA ARG A 368 -8.92 -10.29 -2.48
C ARG A 368 -9.47 -9.92 -1.11
N ILE A 369 -8.66 -10.18 -0.10
CA ILE A 369 -8.90 -9.86 1.31
C ILE A 369 -7.83 -8.89 1.77
N GLY A 370 -8.23 -7.69 2.21
CA GLY A 370 -7.34 -6.68 2.74
C GLY A 370 -6.94 -6.99 4.20
N HIS A 371 -5.66 -6.89 4.52
CA HIS A 371 -4.98 -7.31 5.75
C HIS A 371 -5.04 -8.83 6.01
N GLY A 372 -6.23 -9.39 6.26
CA GLY A 372 -6.45 -10.82 6.42
C GLY A 372 -5.61 -11.48 7.52
N LEU A 373 -5.18 -10.73 8.55
CA LEU A 373 -4.30 -11.24 9.62
C LEU A 373 -4.90 -12.44 10.35
N ASN A 374 -6.20 -12.39 10.63
CA ASN A 374 -6.92 -13.47 11.31
C ASN A 374 -7.09 -14.71 10.45
N LEU A 375 -6.96 -14.62 9.12
CA LEU A 375 -7.13 -15.79 8.24
C LEU A 375 -6.23 -16.95 8.66
N ALA A 376 -5.02 -16.66 9.14
CA ALA A 376 -4.07 -17.68 9.61
C ALA A 376 -4.56 -18.51 10.83
N LYS A 377 -5.61 -18.08 11.51
CA LYS A 377 -6.25 -18.82 12.61
C LYS A 377 -7.36 -19.78 12.14
N HIS A 378 -7.75 -19.70 10.87
CA HIS A 378 -8.89 -20.43 10.30
C HIS A 378 -8.45 -21.40 9.21
N PRO A 379 -8.08 -22.65 9.55
CA PRO A 379 -7.58 -23.63 8.57
C PRO A 379 -8.51 -23.85 7.38
N LEU A 380 -9.83 -23.93 7.64
CA LEU A 380 -10.82 -24.09 6.56
C LEU A 380 -10.88 -22.87 5.64
N LEU A 381 -10.85 -21.66 6.20
CA LEU A 381 -10.90 -20.44 5.39
C LEU A 381 -9.60 -20.26 4.59
N MET A 382 -8.43 -20.63 5.14
CA MET A 382 -7.17 -20.68 4.40
C MET A 382 -7.25 -21.65 3.22
N GLN A 383 -7.81 -22.85 3.44
CA GLN A 383 -8.03 -23.83 2.37
C GLN A 383 -8.95 -23.25 1.28
N MET A 384 -10.07 -22.63 1.67
CA MET A 384 -11.01 -22.01 0.73
C MET A 384 -10.35 -20.86 -0.05
N ALA A 385 -9.55 -20.02 0.61
CA ALA A 385 -8.83 -18.93 -0.04
C ALA A 385 -7.83 -19.45 -1.08
N LYS A 386 -7.06 -20.49 -0.72
CA LYS A 386 -6.14 -21.17 -1.63
C LYS A 386 -6.86 -21.77 -2.84
N GLU A 387 -7.90 -22.59 -2.61
CA GLU A 387 -8.63 -23.29 -3.67
C GLU A 387 -9.35 -22.35 -4.64
N ARG A 388 -9.87 -21.23 -4.13
CA ARG A 388 -10.58 -20.23 -4.93
C ARG A 388 -9.66 -19.15 -5.52
N GLY A 389 -8.37 -19.17 -5.19
CA GLY A 389 -7.43 -18.16 -5.63
C GLY A 389 -7.72 -16.77 -5.06
N VAL A 390 -8.21 -16.68 -3.81
CA VAL A 390 -8.43 -15.42 -3.11
C VAL A 390 -7.13 -14.98 -2.48
N ALA A 391 -6.55 -13.87 -2.97
CA ALA A 391 -5.28 -13.36 -2.45
C ALA A 391 -5.46 -12.48 -1.23
N VAL A 392 -4.50 -12.56 -0.30
CA VAL A 392 -4.43 -11.68 0.88
C VAL A 392 -3.52 -10.51 0.58
N GLU A 393 -4.02 -9.28 0.73
CA GLU A 393 -3.27 -8.03 0.62
C GLU A 393 -2.55 -7.76 1.94
N VAL A 394 -1.33 -8.27 2.06
CA VAL A 394 -0.52 -8.20 3.27
C VAL A 394 0.17 -6.85 3.38
N CYS A 395 -0.05 -6.14 4.50
CA CYS A 395 0.51 -4.83 4.79
C CYS A 395 1.39 -4.93 6.04
N THR A 396 2.62 -5.42 5.89
CA THR A 396 3.49 -5.76 7.03
C THR A 396 3.80 -4.55 7.92
N ILE A 397 4.19 -3.43 7.32
CA ILE A 397 4.55 -2.19 8.03
C ILE A 397 3.32 -1.56 8.67
N SER A 398 2.21 -1.48 7.93
CA SER A 398 0.95 -0.97 8.49
C SER A 398 0.51 -1.76 9.71
N SER A 399 0.59 -3.09 9.64
CA SER A 399 0.21 -3.99 10.75
C SER A 399 1.09 -3.80 11.98
N GLU A 400 2.39 -3.52 11.80
CA GLU A 400 3.32 -3.20 12.87
C GLU A 400 2.99 -1.85 13.52
N LEU A 401 2.87 -0.78 12.71
CA LEU A 401 2.66 0.59 13.20
C LEU A 401 1.29 0.81 13.83
N LEU A 402 0.27 0.09 13.37
CA LEU A 402 -1.06 0.09 13.97
C LEU A 402 -1.15 -0.81 15.22
N GLY A 403 -0.06 -1.48 15.60
CA GLY A 403 -0.02 -2.37 16.77
C GLY A 403 -0.89 -3.62 16.62
N LEU A 404 -1.19 -4.01 15.37
CA LEU A 404 -2.01 -5.20 15.09
C LEU A 404 -1.21 -6.49 15.28
N THR A 405 0.07 -6.47 14.88
CA THR A 405 1.01 -7.57 15.09
C THR A 405 2.44 -7.05 15.09
N SER A 406 3.39 -7.84 15.61
CA SER A 406 4.82 -7.54 15.44
C SER A 406 5.37 -8.21 14.18
N PRO A 407 6.48 -7.74 13.61
CA PRO A 407 7.11 -8.34 12.43
C PRO A 407 7.36 -9.84 12.57
N ILE A 408 7.75 -10.28 13.77
CA ILE A 408 8.02 -11.70 14.10
C ILE A 408 6.76 -12.56 14.07
N HIS A 409 5.63 -12.01 14.54
CA HIS A 409 4.37 -12.74 14.66
C HIS A 409 3.43 -12.48 13.47
N HIS A 410 3.92 -11.76 12.45
CA HIS A 410 3.12 -11.50 11.27
C HIS A 410 2.79 -12.82 10.53
N PRO A 411 1.52 -13.07 10.18
CA PRO A 411 1.09 -14.35 9.60
C PRO A 411 1.55 -14.58 8.15
N LEU A 412 2.31 -13.67 7.56
CA LEU A 412 2.81 -13.77 6.18
C LEU A 412 3.41 -15.15 5.87
N THR A 413 4.36 -15.60 6.70
CA THR A 413 5.03 -16.90 6.49
C THR A 413 4.05 -18.08 6.60
N THR A 414 3.11 -18.01 7.54
CA THR A 414 2.07 -19.05 7.69
C THR A 414 1.19 -19.11 6.46
N LEU A 415 0.70 -17.97 5.95
CA LEU A 415 -0.13 -17.92 4.74
C LEU A 415 0.61 -18.47 3.52
N LEU A 416 1.87 -18.04 3.32
CA LEU A 416 2.71 -18.52 2.22
C LEU A 416 2.98 -20.03 2.29
N ASN A 417 3.32 -20.55 3.47
CA ASN A 417 3.59 -21.98 3.66
C ASN A 417 2.33 -22.84 3.48
N TYR A 418 1.17 -22.30 3.79
CA TYR A 418 -0.10 -23.00 3.54
C TYR A 418 -0.50 -22.94 2.05
N GLY A 419 0.14 -22.10 1.26
CA GLY A 419 -0.13 -21.88 -0.17
C GLY A 419 -1.30 -20.94 -0.44
N VAL A 420 -1.65 -20.10 0.53
CA VAL A 420 -2.59 -19.00 0.32
C VAL A 420 -1.89 -17.93 -0.53
N PRO A 421 -2.51 -17.45 -1.63
CA PRO A 421 -1.93 -16.37 -2.41
C PRO A 421 -1.76 -15.10 -1.57
N VAL A 422 -0.61 -14.43 -1.72
CA VAL A 422 -0.30 -13.20 -1.00
C VAL A 422 0.21 -12.14 -1.96
N VAL A 423 -0.21 -10.89 -1.76
CA VAL A 423 0.33 -9.70 -2.42
C VAL A 423 0.79 -8.72 -1.35
N LEU A 424 2.01 -8.20 -1.49
CA LEU A 424 2.54 -7.18 -0.59
C LEU A 424 1.95 -5.81 -0.95
N CYS A 425 1.52 -5.08 0.07
CA CYS A 425 0.83 -3.81 -0.08
C CYS A 425 1.29 -2.80 0.98
N PRO A 426 1.37 -1.50 0.66
CA PRO A 426 1.87 -0.49 1.58
C PRO A 426 0.77 0.11 2.47
N ASP A 427 -0.50 -0.05 2.11
CA ASP A 427 -1.67 0.55 2.77
C ASP A 427 -1.64 2.09 2.79
N ASN A 428 -0.99 2.72 3.78
CA ASN A 428 -0.91 4.16 3.98
C ASN A 428 0.56 4.66 4.06
N PRO A 429 1.40 4.47 3.05
CA PRO A 429 2.85 4.65 3.16
C PRO A 429 3.27 6.08 3.55
N ALA A 430 2.63 7.12 3.02
CA ALA A 430 2.98 8.49 3.36
C ALA A 430 2.67 8.84 4.82
N SER A 431 1.62 8.25 5.40
CA SER A 431 1.33 8.39 6.84
C SER A 431 2.42 7.77 7.72
N TYR A 432 3.20 6.85 7.17
CA TYR A 432 4.32 6.18 7.84
C TYR A 432 5.67 6.80 7.47
N GLY A 433 5.66 7.83 6.64
CA GLY A 433 6.84 8.60 6.22
C GLY A 433 7.75 7.84 5.23
N TYR A 434 7.18 7.00 4.37
CA TYR A 434 7.87 6.41 3.23
C TYR A 434 6.97 6.43 1.98
N ALA A 435 7.48 5.97 0.85
CA ALA A 435 6.73 5.92 -0.40
C ALA A 435 6.83 4.55 -1.07
N GLY A 436 5.74 4.08 -1.63
CA GLY A 436 5.65 2.84 -2.43
C GLY A 436 5.83 1.57 -1.61
N LEU A 437 6.47 0.55 -2.19
CA LEU A 437 6.57 -0.82 -1.70
C LEU A 437 7.99 -1.26 -1.28
N SER A 438 8.99 -0.37 -1.36
CA SER A 438 10.38 -0.79 -1.18
C SER A 438 10.69 -1.27 0.24
N PHE A 439 10.08 -0.65 1.24
CA PHE A 439 10.22 -1.09 2.63
C PHE A 439 9.45 -2.38 2.92
N ASP A 440 8.28 -2.57 2.32
CA ASP A 440 7.48 -3.81 2.48
C ASP A 440 8.23 -5.00 1.91
N PHE A 441 8.85 -4.86 0.73
CA PHE A 441 9.71 -5.90 0.16
C PHE A 441 10.99 -6.12 0.97
N PHE A 442 11.59 -5.04 1.51
CA PHE A 442 12.73 -5.17 2.42
C PHE A 442 12.34 -5.96 3.67
N GLN A 443 11.23 -5.59 4.34
CA GLN A 443 10.77 -6.27 5.53
C GLN A 443 10.43 -7.75 5.24
N ALA A 444 9.74 -8.05 4.13
CA ALA A 444 9.47 -9.42 3.72
C ALA A 444 10.75 -10.25 3.49
N MET A 445 11.84 -9.61 3.00
CA MET A 445 13.13 -10.26 2.83
C MET A 445 13.82 -10.56 4.15
N VAL A 446 13.75 -9.66 5.13
CA VAL A 446 14.51 -9.79 6.38
C VAL A 446 13.75 -10.49 7.51
N CYS A 447 12.41 -10.53 7.45
CA CYS A 447 11.57 -11.20 8.48
C CYS A 447 11.60 -12.73 8.42
N SER A 448 12.10 -13.33 7.34
CA SER A 448 12.13 -14.79 7.19
C SER A 448 13.48 -15.26 6.68
N THR A 449 14.05 -16.25 7.35
CA THR A 449 15.30 -16.91 6.92
C THR A 449 15.09 -17.79 5.67
N SER A 450 13.85 -18.14 5.36
CA SER A 450 13.50 -18.92 4.17
C SER A 450 13.19 -18.05 2.94
N SER A 451 13.03 -16.74 3.09
CA SER A 451 12.83 -15.82 1.99
C SER A 451 14.15 -15.43 1.33
N ASN A 452 14.17 -15.41 0.01
CA ASN A 452 15.29 -14.97 -0.80
C ASN A 452 14.79 -14.12 -1.97
N LEU A 453 15.70 -13.70 -2.87
CA LEU A 453 15.35 -12.88 -4.04
C LEU A 453 14.28 -13.53 -4.94
N LEU A 454 14.27 -14.87 -5.07
CA LEU A 454 13.28 -15.59 -5.89
C LEU A 454 11.91 -15.68 -5.20
N SER A 455 11.87 -15.68 -3.86
CA SER A 455 10.62 -15.51 -3.11
C SER A 455 9.99 -14.15 -3.39
N LEU A 456 10.81 -13.06 -3.42
CA LEU A 456 10.33 -11.73 -3.79
C LEU A 456 9.91 -11.65 -5.27
N LYS A 457 10.61 -12.35 -6.17
CA LYS A 457 10.19 -12.54 -7.57
C LYS A 457 8.76 -13.07 -7.65
N GLN A 458 8.49 -14.13 -6.90
CA GLN A 458 7.17 -14.77 -6.90
C GLN A 458 6.09 -13.85 -6.32
N LEU A 459 6.36 -13.13 -5.22
CA LEU A 459 5.45 -12.15 -4.65
C LEU A 459 5.13 -11.00 -5.63
N ALA A 460 6.14 -10.50 -6.35
CA ALA A 460 5.95 -9.49 -7.39
C ALA A 460 5.05 -10.01 -8.54
N LYS A 461 5.26 -11.24 -8.99
CA LYS A 461 4.41 -11.88 -10.02
C LYS A 461 2.98 -12.09 -9.53
N GLN A 462 2.78 -12.49 -8.28
CA GLN A 462 1.45 -12.63 -7.69
C GLN A 462 0.68 -11.31 -7.68
N SER A 463 1.33 -10.17 -7.50
CA SER A 463 0.65 -8.87 -7.55
C SER A 463 0.06 -8.56 -8.93
N ILE A 464 0.66 -9.05 -10.02
CA ILE A 464 0.08 -8.95 -11.37
C ILE A 464 -1.04 -9.98 -11.53
N GLN A 465 -0.80 -11.22 -11.11
CA GLN A 465 -1.74 -12.34 -11.25
C GLN A 465 -3.09 -12.08 -10.56
N TYR A 466 -3.06 -11.51 -9.35
CA TYR A 466 -4.24 -11.27 -8.53
C TYR A 466 -4.81 -9.85 -8.67
N SER A 467 -4.32 -9.09 -9.65
CA SER A 467 -4.86 -7.76 -10.01
C SER A 467 -6.24 -7.87 -10.69
N CYS A 468 -6.89 -6.72 -10.86
CA CYS A 468 -8.11 -6.58 -11.65
C CYS A 468 -7.82 -6.17 -13.11
N LEU A 469 -6.64 -6.50 -13.62
CA LEU A 469 -6.33 -6.42 -15.03
C LEU A 469 -7.13 -7.46 -15.82
N ASN A 470 -7.54 -7.12 -17.04
CA ASN A 470 -8.08 -8.11 -17.95
C ASN A 470 -6.95 -9.01 -18.52
N ALA A 471 -7.29 -10.04 -19.28
CA ALA A 471 -6.30 -11.02 -19.75
C ALA A 471 -5.21 -10.39 -20.64
N GLU A 472 -5.55 -9.44 -21.49
CA GLU A 472 -4.60 -8.74 -22.37
C GLU A 472 -3.70 -7.78 -21.57
N GLU A 473 -4.29 -6.95 -20.70
CA GLU A 473 -3.56 -6.08 -19.79
C GLU A 473 -2.59 -6.87 -18.91
N MET A 474 -3.04 -8.01 -18.38
CA MET A 474 -2.22 -8.89 -17.53
C MET A 474 -1.04 -9.47 -18.30
N LYS A 475 -1.27 -9.93 -19.55
CA LYS A 475 -0.20 -10.43 -20.42
C LYS A 475 0.85 -9.34 -20.67
N ASN A 476 0.42 -8.15 -21.04
CA ASN A 476 1.32 -7.01 -21.30
C ASN A 476 2.11 -6.62 -20.03
N ALA A 477 1.45 -6.63 -18.85
CA ALA A 477 2.10 -6.36 -17.59
C ALA A 477 3.17 -7.41 -17.24
N TYR A 478 2.91 -8.70 -17.52
CA TYR A 478 3.90 -9.77 -17.30
C TYR A 478 5.10 -9.62 -18.25
N GLU A 479 4.87 -9.36 -19.53
CA GLU A 479 5.94 -9.21 -20.53
C GLU A 479 6.85 -8.01 -20.17
N ALA A 480 6.27 -6.87 -19.81
CA ALA A 480 7.00 -5.70 -19.35
C ALA A 480 7.77 -5.99 -18.06
N TRP A 481 7.15 -6.69 -17.11
CA TRP A 481 7.77 -7.03 -15.83
C TRP A 481 8.95 -8.01 -16.01
N GLU A 482 8.81 -9.07 -16.81
CA GLU A 482 9.90 -10.04 -17.06
C GLU A 482 11.13 -9.39 -17.70
N LYS A 483 10.92 -8.48 -18.66
CA LYS A 483 11.99 -7.70 -19.27
C LYS A 483 12.76 -6.89 -18.23
N ARG A 484 12.03 -6.19 -17.34
CA ARG A 484 12.64 -5.40 -16.26
C ARG A 484 13.33 -6.28 -15.21
N TRP A 485 12.76 -7.45 -14.92
CA TRP A 485 13.38 -8.42 -14.02
C TRP A 485 14.73 -8.90 -14.54
N SER A 486 14.85 -9.21 -15.83
CA SER A 486 16.12 -9.59 -16.46
C SER A 486 17.17 -8.50 -16.30
N VAL A 487 16.83 -7.24 -16.65
CA VAL A 487 17.74 -6.09 -16.50
C VAL A 487 18.15 -5.90 -15.04
N PHE A 488 17.21 -6.04 -14.10
CA PHE A 488 17.48 -5.93 -12.67
C PHE A 488 18.47 -7.00 -12.18
N VAL A 489 18.28 -8.26 -12.58
CA VAL A 489 19.22 -9.36 -12.25
C VAL A 489 20.60 -9.09 -12.82
N ASP A 490 20.73 -8.66 -14.08
CA ASP A 490 22.00 -8.32 -14.70
C ASP A 490 22.69 -7.15 -14.00
N THR A 491 21.92 -6.18 -13.50
CA THR A 491 22.43 -5.06 -12.69
C THR A 491 23.05 -5.56 -11.38
N ILE A 492 22.38 -6.50 -10.69
CA ILE A 492 22.91 -7.12 -9.46
C ILE A 492 24.22 -7.86 -9.76
N VAL A 493 24.23 -8.73 -10.76
CA VAL A 493 25.38 -9.58 -11.10
C VAL A 493 26.58 -8.75 -11.55
N SER A 494 26.35 -7.63 -12.24
CA SER A 494 27.42 -6.72 -12.70
C SER A 494 27.93 -5.75 -11.64
N GLY A 495 27.28 -5.69 -10.45
CA GLY A 495 27.64 -4.78 -9.36
C GLY A 495 27.29 -3.30 -9.61
N ARG A 496 26.49 -3.01 -10.62
CA ARG A 496 26.09 -1.63 -10.99
C ARG A 496 24.86 -1.18 -10.19
N PHE A 497 25.03 -0.93 -8.90
CA PHE A 497 23.94 -0.48 -8.01
C PHE A 497 23.75 1.05 -7.96
N GLU A 498 24.14 1.77 -8.99
CA GLU A 498 23.86 3.20 -9.01
C GLU A 498 22.36 3.44 -9.16
N PRO A 499 21.75 4.33 -8.34
CA PRO A 499 20.37 4.68 -8.56
C PRO A 499 20.25 5.36 -9.92
N PRO A 500 19.13 5.15 -10.68
CA PRO A 500 18.91 5.90 -11.89
C PRO A 500 18.98 7.39 -11.57
N ASN A 501 19.78 8.13 -12.33
CA ASN A 501 19.96 9.56 -12.17
C ASN A 501 18.63 10.25 -12.55
N ILE A 502 17.83 10.58 -11.55
CA ILE A 502 16.58 11.29 -11.72
C ILE A 502 16.89 12.77 -11.49
N ASP A 503 17.11 13.49 -12.59
CA ASP A 503 17.19 14.96 -12.68
C ASP A 503 17.93 15.64 -11.52
N GLY A 504 19.23 15.33 -11.31
CA GLY A 504 20.16 16.16 -10.53
C GLY A 504 19.75 16.55 -9.10
N LYS A 505 18.70 15.96 -8.56
CA LYS A 505 18.25 16.18 -7.17
C LYS A 505 18.27 14.85 -6.42
N GLN A 506 19.24 14.71 -5.52
CA GLN A 506 19.19 13.72 -4.46
C GLN A 506 17.92 13.98 -3.64
N ILE A 507 16.98 13.01 -3.63
CA ILE A 507 15.88 12.94 -2.69
C ILE A 507 16.33 12.15 -1.47
#